data_14a2a799331b5ffd4d6c27e06d47d977
#
_entry.id   14a2a799331b5ffd4d6c27e06d47d977
#
_cell.length_a   1.000
_cell.length_b   1.000
_cell.length_c   1.000
_cell.angle_alpha   90.00
_cell.angle_beta   90.00
_cell.angle_gamma   90.00
#
_symmetry.space_group_name_H-M   'P 1'
#
loop_
_entity.id
_entity.type
_entity.pdbx_description
1 polymer ?
#
loop_
_entity_poly.entity_id
_entity_poly.type
_entity_poly.pdbx_seq_one_letter_code
_entity_poly.pdbx_strand_id
1 'polypeptide(L)'
;MIVLVKVGEGSGAASRYNMNKVATNQGALLSSTVARTDDPFQIGREFEAVSALKPRVKKSIVHLVIAVSPYDAEVVKPFHFRLWLYELQKRLGLDAAQMIAWQHFDTAHPHIHALLNRVRPDGTVVSLWRRGLVMKQFCMEMHKKFALHSTPRSEVKRDFLQPMKNGNMAP
;
A
#
# COMPACT_ATOMS: atom_id res chain seq x y z
N MET A 1 -15.25 -0.69 2.80
CA MET A 1 -13.83 -0.45 2.52
C MET A 1 -13.11 0.02 3.76
N ILE A 2 -11.85 -0.37 3.93
CA ILE A 2 -10.94 0.09 4.98
C ILE A 2 -9.58 0.44 4.40
N VAL A 3 -8.91 1.43 5.01
CA VAL A 3 -7.52 1.79 4.69
C VAL A 3 -6.67 1.62 5.95
N LEU A 4 -5.55 0.91 5.81
CA LEU A 4 -4.54 0.75 6.85
C LEU A 4 -3.23 1.39 6.37
N VAL A 5 -2.50 2.04 7.29
CA VAL A 5 -1.19 2.65 7.01
C VAL A 5 -0.21 2.30 8.11
N LYS A 6 0.94 1.76 7.72
CA LYS A 6 2.11 1.56 8.57
C LYS A 6 3.28 2.34 7.97
N VAL A 7 4.08 2.98 8.82
CA VAL A 7 5.29 3.69 8.39
C VAL A 7 6.50 2.91 8.92
N GLY A 8 7.43 2.60 8.05
CA GLY A 8 8.62 1.79 8.33
C GLY A 8 9.90 2.37 7.74
N GLU A 9 11.02 1.70 7.99
CA GLU A 9 12.35 2.17 7.59
C GLU A 9 12.75 1.71 6.18
N GLY A 10 12.39 0.49 5.79
CA GLY A 10 12.80 -0.10 4.51
C GLY A 10 11.63 -0.76 3.77
N SER A 11 11.78 -0.87 2.46
CA SER A 11 10.81 -1.50 1.55
C SER A 11 11.10 -2.99 1.30
N GLY A 12 12.33 -3.47 1.54
CA GLY A 12 12.83 -4.77 1.07
C GLY A 12 12.01 -5.99 1.53
N ALA A 13 11.66 -6.09 2.82
CA ALA A 13 10.85 -7.21 3.31
C ALA A 13 9.44 -7.20 2.71
N ALA A 14 8.82 -6.01 2.61
CA ALA A 14 7.50 -5.87 2.03
C ALA A 14 7.52 -6.11 0.51
N SER A 15 8.56 -5.70 -0.20
CA SER A 15 8.73 -6.00 -1.63
C SER A 15 8.85 -7.51 -1.86
N ARG A 16 9.70 -8.20 -1.11
CA ARG A 16 9.83 -9.68 -1.20
C ARG A 16 8.50 -10.39 -0.94
N TYR A 17 7.78 -9.99 0.11
CA TYR A 17 6.46 -10.57 0.42
C TYR A 17 5.48 -10.43 -0.75
N ASN A 18 5.33 -9.20 -1.28
CA ASN A 18 4.40 -8.94 -2.36
C ASN A 18 4.83 -9.64 -3.67
N MET A 19 6.13 -9.65 -3.98
CA MET A 19 6.67 -10.35 -5.16
C MET A 19 6.49 -11.87 -5.06
N ASN A 20 6.62 -12.45 -3.87
CA ASN A 20 6.34 -13.87 -3.65
C ASN A 20 4.87 -14.21 -3.93
N LYS A 21 3.93 -13.31 -3.56
CA LYS A 21 2.51 -13.47 -3.92
C LYS A 21 2.29 -13.45 -5.44
N VAL A 22 3.02 -12.60 -6.16
CA VAL A 22 2.98 -12.59 -7.63
C VAL A 22 3.54 -13.90 -8.21
N ALA A 23 4.70 -14.35 -7.72
CA ALA A 23 5.35 -15.58 -8.18
C ALA A 23 4.49 -16.83 -7.94
N THR A 24 3.65 -16.83 -6.91
CA THR A 24 2.73 -17.93 -6.58
C THR A 24 1.31 -17.75 -7.13
N ASN A 25 1.10 -16.84 -8.08
CA ASN A 25 -0.22 -16.50 -8.66
C ASN A 25 -1.29 -16.07 -7.63
N GLN A 26 -0.85 -15.61 -6.46
CA GLN A 26 -1.71 -15.07 -5.40
C GLN A 26 -1.75 -13.55 -5.40
N GLY A 27 -1.16 -12.92 -6.39
CA GLY A 27 -1.13 -11.48 -6.55
C GLY A 27 -0.72 -11.06 -7.96
N ALA A 28 -0.90 -9.79 -8.27
CA ALA A 28 -0.46 -9.18 -9.51
C ALA A 28 0.02 -7.75 -9.29
N LEU A 29 0.98 -7.29 -10.09
CA LEU A 29 1.36 -5.89 -10.11
C LEU A 29 0.17 -5.04 -10.56
N LEU A 30 -0.19 -4.04 -9.76
CA LEU A 30 -1.32 -3.16 -10.04
C LEU A 30 -0.88 -1.83 -10.67
N SER A 31 0.15 -1.20 -10.11
CA SER A 31 0.67 0.11 -10.57
C SER A 31 2.07 0.34 -10.02
N SER A 32 2.91 1.07 -10.75
CA SER A 32 4.27 1.40 -10.32
C SER A 32 4.74 2.72 -10.92
N THR A 33 5.57 3.44 -10.17
CA THR A 33 6.42 4.54 -10.62
C THR A 33 7.91 4.19 -10.54
N VAL A 34 8.26 2.98 -10.02
CA VAL A 34 9.64 2.49 -10.04
C VAL A 34 9.92 1.82 -11.38
N ALA A 35 11.18 1.88 -11.82
CA ALA A 35 11.59 1.37 -13.13
C ALA A 35 11.65 -0.16 -13.17
N ARG A 36 12.15 -0.79 -12.09
CA ARG A 36 12.27 -2.25 -11.98
C ARG A 36 11.16 -2.79 -11.07
N THR A 37 10.34 -3.68 -11.60
CA THR A 37 9.19 -4.26 -10.90
C THR A 37 9.27 -5.79 -10.78
N ASP A 38 10.31 -6.38 -11.33
CA ASP A 38 10.56 -7.81 -11.49
C ASP A 38 11.50 -8.40 -10.42
N ASP A 39 12.20 -7.55 -9.67
CA ASP A 39 13.17 -7.96 -8.66
C ASP A 39 12.97 -7.15 -7.35
N PRO A 40 12.64 -7.80 -6.23
CA PRO A 40 12.41 -7.12 -4.95
C PRO A 40 13.66 -6.42 -4.40
N PHE A 41 14.85 -6.88 -4.76
CA PHE A 41 16.10 -6.22 -4.40
C PHE A 41 16.29 -4.89 -5.15
N GLN A 42 16.01 -4.88 -6.44
CA GLN A 42 16.07 -3.64 -7.25
C GLN A 42 15.01 -2.64 -6.82
N ILE A 43 13.78 -3.09 -6.55
CA ILE A 43 12.74 -2.24 -5.94
C ILE A 43 13.28 -1.61 -4.65
N GLY A 44 13.88 -2.42 -3.77
CA GLY A 44 14.47 -1.95 -2.51
C GLY A 44 15.51 -0.86 -2.74
N ARG A 45 16.44 -1.07 -3.66
CA ARG A 45 17.51 -0.10 -4.00
C ARG A 45 16.96 1.22 -4.55
N GLU A 46 15.94 1.17 -5.41
CA GLU A 46 15.32 2.38 -5.93
C GLU A 46 14.67 3.21 -4.81
N PHE A 47 13.96 2.55 -3.89
CA PHE A 47 13.38 3.21 -2.72
C PHE A 47 14.45 3.79 -1.79
N GLU A 48 15.53 3.06 -1.56
CA GLU A 48 16.66 3.49 -0.73
C GLU A 48 17.36 4.71 -1.32
N ALA A 49 17.58 4.72 -2.64
CA ALA A 49 18.22 5.85 -3.33
C ALA A 49 17.45 7.16 -3.11
N VAL A 50 16.11 7.13 -3.20
CA VAL A 50 15.28 8.31 -2.94
C VAL A 50 15.25 8.64 -1.43
N SER A 51 15.15 7.63 -0.56
CA SER A 51 15.18 7.84 0.90
C SER A 51 16.48 8.47 1.37
N ALA A 52 17.61 8.16 0.70
CA ALA A 52 18.94 8.70 1.01
C ALA A 52 19.06 10.22 0.79
N LEU A 53 18.14 10.84 0.03
CA LEU A 53 18.07 12.30 -0.10
C LEU A 53 17.75 12.98 1.25
N LYS A 54 17.19 12.24 2.21
CA LYS A 54 16.88 12.73 3.57
C LYS A 54 17.26 11.71 4.64
N PRO A 55 18.54 11.51 4.92
CA PRO A 55 19.03 10.43 5.80
C PRO A 55 18.55 10.54 7.26
N ARG A 56 18.09 11.73 7.69
CA ARG A 56 17.49 11.94 9.01
C ARG A 56 16.06 11.37 9.10
N VAL A 57 15.40 11.09 7.97
CA VAL A 57 14.05 10.51 7.93
C VAL A 57 14.14 8.99 7.98
N LYS A 58 14.31 8.43 9.18
CA LYS A 58 14.48 6.98 9.35
C LYS A 58 13.28 6.18 8.84
N LYS A 59 12.06 6.61 9.13
CA LYS A 59 10.82 5.94 8.69
C LYS A 59 10.32 6.57 7.39
N SER A 60 11.00 6.29 6.28
CA SER A 60 10.71 6.85 4.96
C SER A 60 9.62 6.09 4.18
N ILE A 61 9.36 4.82 4.51
CA ILE A 61 8.46 3.97 3.74
C ILE A 61 7.07 3.92 4.36
N VAL A 62 6.08 4.22 3.55
CA VAL A 62 4.64 4.09 3.87
C VAL A 62 4.13 2.80 3.25
N HIS A 63 3.68 1.87 4.06
CA HIS A 63 2.94 0.71 3.61
C HIS A 63 1.46 0.98 3.80
N LEU A 64 0.71 0.98 2.72
CA LEU A 64 -0.71 1.26 2.64
C LEU A 64 -1.44 0.01 2.17
N VAL A 65 -2.55 -0.32 2.83
CA VAL A 65 -3.46 -1.40 2.41
C VAL A 65 -4.83 -0.79 2.21
N ILE A 66 -5.47 -1.07 1.07
CA ILE A 66 -6.88 -0.79 0.81
C ILE A 66 -7.59 -2.13 0.66
N ALA A 67 -8.58 -2.40 1.48
CA ALA A 67 -9.36 -3.62 1.43
C ALA A 67 -10.87 -3.32 1.43
N VAL A 68 -11.63 -4.15 0.75
CA VAL A 68 -13.10 -4.07 0.71
C VAL A 68 -13.73 -5.33 1.29
N SER A 69 -15.03 -5.29 1.52
CA SER A 69 -15.79 -6.45 1.96
C SER A 69 -15.78 -7.57 0.91
N PRO A 70 -15.81 -8.85 1.29
CA PRO A 70 -16.03 -9.94 0.34
C PRO A 70 -17.31 -9.78 -0.49
N TYR A 71 -18.34 -9.16 0.08
CA TYR A 71 -19.59 -8.84 -0.64
C TYR A 71 -19.41 -7.87 -1.81
N ASP A 72 -18.30 -7.14 -1.84
CA ASP A 72 -17.98 -6.20 -2.93
C ASP A 72 -17.06 -6.82 -3.99
N ALA A 73 -16.68 -8.09 -3.86
CA ALA A 73 -15.68 -8.74 -4.70
C ALA A 73 -16.06 -8.76 -6.20
N GLU A 74 -17.35 -8.93 -6.50
CA GLU A 74 -17.83 -8.98 -7.90
C GLU A 74 -17.88 -7.61 -8.56
N VAL A 75 -18.10 -6.54 -7.78
CA VAL A 75 -18.24 -5.18 -8.30
C VAL A 75 -16.94 -4.38 -8.29
N VAL A 76 -16.02 -4.68 -7.37
CA VAL A 76 -14.74 -4.00 -7.24
C VAL A 76 -13.69 -4.65 -8.16
N LYS A 77 -13.27 -3.91 -9.18
CA LYS A 77 -12.29 -4.36 -10.18
C LYS A 77 -10.93 -3.65 -9.97
N PRO A 78 -9.84 -4.12 -10.57
CA PRO A 78 -8.50 -3.52 -10.41
C PRO A 78 -8.44 -2.02 -10.68
N PHE A 79 -9.24 -1.50 -11.62
CA PHE A 79 -9.27 -0.08 -11.93
C PHE A 79 -9.81 0.77 -10.77
N HIS A 80 -10.76 0.25 -9.96
CA HIS A 80 -11.25 0.95 -8.77
C HIS A 80 -10.12 1.14 -7.75
N PHE A 81 -9.31 0.10 -7.52
CA PHE A 81 -8.16 0.20 -6.63
C PHE A 81 -7.12 1.21 -7.13
N ARG A 82 -6.85 1.27 -8.45
CA ARG A 82 -5.95 2.28 -9.02
C ARG A 82 -6.49 3.70 -8.80
N LEU A 83 -7.79 3.91 -9.05
CA LEU A 83 -8.45 5.19 -8.84
C LEU A 83 -8.39 5.61 -7.36
N TRP A 84 -8.73 4.70 -6.45
CA TRP A 84 -8.73 4.95 -5.01
C TRP A 84 -7.32 5.20 -4.47
N LEU A 85 -6.33 4.46 -4.93
CA LEU A 85 -4.93 4.66 -4.56
C LEU A 85 -4.46 6.06 -5.01
N TYR A 86 -4.72 6.42 -6.25
CA TYR A 86 -4.37 7.74 -6.79
C TYR A 86 -5.03 8.87 -6.00
N GLU A 87 -6.32 8.78 -5.76
CA GLU A 87 -7.08 9.79 -5.01
C GLU A 87 -6.58 9.92 -3.56
N LEU A 88 -6.28 8.80 -2.93
CA LEU A 88 -5.75 8.78 -1.56
C LEU A 88 -4.32 9.35 -1.50
N GLN A 89 -3.47 9.05 -2.49
CA GLN A 89 -2.14 9.65 -2.61
C GLN A 89 -2.23 11.18 -2.66
N LYS A 90 -3.11 11.74 -3.48
CA LYS A 90 -3.33 13.20 -3.56
C LYS A 90 -3.73 13.79 -2.21
N ARG A 91 -4.69 13.18 -1.52
CA ARG A 91 -5.16 13.65 -0.21
C ARG A 91 -4.10 13.57 0.88
N LEU A 92 -3.18 12.61 0.78
CA LEU A 92 -2.05 12.45 1.69
C LEU A 92 -0.82 13.27 1.28
N GLY A 93 -0.85 13.94 0.12
CA GLY A 93 0.29 14.64 -0.45
C GLY A 93 1.40 13.70 -0.94
N LEU A 94 1.04 12.48 -1.35
CA LEU A 94 1.95 11.44 -1.85
C LEU A 94 1.85 11.24 -3.37
N ASP A 95 1.18 12.13 -4.09
CA ASP A 95 0.94 12.05 -5.54
C ASP A 95 2.23 12.13 -6.38
N ALA A 96 3.26 12.85 -5.91
CA ALA A 96 4.60 12.88 -6.52
C ALA A 96 5.59 11.90 -5.85
N ALA A 97 5.12 11.00 -5.00
CA ALA A 97 5.96 10.03 -4.32
C ALA A 97 6.28 8.83 -5.22
N GLN A 98 7.47 8.26 -5.02
CA GLN A 98 7.79 6.96 -5.56
C GLN A 98 6.83 5.90 -4.99
N MET A 99 6.28 5.04 -5.85
CA MET A 99 5.23 4.10 -5.47
C MET A 99 5.31 2.80 -6.27
N ILE A 100 4.95 1.69 -5.61
CA ILE A 100 4.63 0.41 -6.25
C ILE A 100 3.46 -0.22 -5.50
N ALA A 101 2.51 -0.82 -6.22
CA ALA A 101 1.32 -1.43 -5.65
C ALA A 101 1.01 -2.79 -6.31
N TRP A 102 0.52 -3.71 -5.49
CA TRP A 102 0.10 -5.05 -5.89
C TRP A 102 -1.32 -5.31 -5.42
N GLN A 103 -2.11 -5.99 -6.24
CA GLN A 103 -3.37 -6.59 -5.82
C GLN A 103 -3.11 -8.04 -5.41
N HIS A 104 -3.74 -8.46 -4.31
CA HIS A 104 -3.66 -9.83 -3.81
C HIS A 104 -4.98 -10.57 -3.96
N PHE A 105 -4.89 -11.89 -4.12
CA PHE A 105 -6.01 -12.82 -4.35
C PHE A 105 -6.05 -13.96 -3.33
N ASP A 106 -5.27 -13.84 -2.24
CA ASP A 106 -5.03 -14.88 -1.23
C ASP A 106 -6.03 -14.88 -0.08
N THR A 107 -6.99 -13.95 -0.08
CA THR A 107 -8.05 -13.87 0.92
C THR A 107 -9.40 -13.57 0.27
N ALA A 108 -10.50 -13.78 1.01
CA ALA A 108 -11.84 -13.45 0.54
C ALA A 108 -12.06 -11.93 0.38
N HIS A 109 -11.25 -11.10 1.07
CA HIS A 109 -11.31 -9.66 0.95
C HIS A 109 -10.50 -9.19 -0.26
N PRO A 110 -11.10 -8.60 -1.31
CA PRO A 110 -10.33 -7.94 -2.37
C PRO A 110 -9.50 -6.80 -1.76
N HIS A 111 -8.19 -6.82 -2.00
CA HIS A 111 -7.30 -5.85 -1.40
C HIS A 111 -6.05 -5.57 -2.23
N ILE A 112 -5.43 -4.44 -1.91
CA ILE A 112 -4.12 -4.05 -2.47
C ILE A 112 -3.14 -3.72 -1.36
N HIS A 113 -1.87 -3.95 -1.64
CA HIS A 113 -0.74 -3.43 -0.88
C HIS A 113 0.00 -2.40 -1.74
N ALA A 114 0.31 -1.24 -1.17
CA ALA A 114 1.13 -0.23 -1.83
C ALA A 114 2.28 0.20 -0.92
N LEU A 115 3.46 0.29 -1.49
CA LEU A 115 4.63 0.92 -0.87
C LEU A 115 4.83 2.29 -1.49
N LEU A 116 4.99 3.31 -0.66
CA LEU A 116 5.24 4.67 -1.09
C LEU A 116 6.41 5.25 -0.29
N ASN A 117 7.21 6.07 -0.94
CA ASN A 117 8.28 6.79 -0.27
C ASN A 117 7.78 8.16 0.15
N ARG A 118 7.81 8.47 1.45
CA ARG A 118 7.44 9.82 1.92
C ARG A 118 8.53 10.88 1.69
N VAL A 119 9.74 10.45 1.34
CA VAL A 119 10.75 11.31 0.72
C VAL A 119 10.47 11.32 -0.77
N ARG A 120 10.22 12.49 -1.34
CA ARG A 120 9.98 12.63 -2.78
C ARG A 120 11.29 12.74 -3.55
N PRO A 121 11.30 12.51 -4.88
CA PRO A 121 12.49 12.68 -5.72
C PRO A 121 13.10 14.07 -5.69
N ASP A 122 12.30 15.11 -5.40
CA ASP A 122 12.77 16.49 -5.20
C ASP A 122 13.40 16.73 -3.82
N GLY A 123 13.48 15.71 -2.98
CA GLY A 123 14.00 15.78 -1.61
C GLY A 123 13.01 16.39 -0.60
N THR A 124 11.79 16.73 -0.96
CA THR A 124 10.77 17.13 0.03
C THR A 124 10.25 15.93 0.82
N VAL A 125 9.74 16.17 2.03
CA VAL A 125 9.26 15.10 2.93
C VAL A 125 7.80 15.31 3.25
N VAL A 126 6.99 14.30 2.97
CA VAL A 126 5.55 14.33 3.25
C VAL A 126 5.27 14.09 4.72
N SER A 127 4.50 14.99 5.33
CA SER A 127 3.99 14.83 6.68
C SER A 127 2.71 14.00 6.68
N LEU A 128 2.70 12.94 7.47
CA LEU A 128 1.55 12.05 7.62
C LEU A 128 0.78 12.29 8.94
N TRP A 129 0.94 13.47 9.54
CA TRP A 129 0.37 13.78 10.86
C TRP A 129 -1.16 13.61 10.89
N ARG A 130 -1.87 14.10 9.86
CA ARG A 130 -3.34 14.02 9.78
C ARG A 130 -3.86 12.78 9.03
N ARG A 131 -3.02 11.79 8.71
CA ARG A 131 -3.40 10.62 7.90
C ARG A 131 -4.66 9.89 8.39
N GLY A 132 -4.84 9.78 9.71
CA GLY A 132 -6.01 9.08 10.28
C GLY A 132 -7.34 9.73 9.90
N LEU A 133 -7.41 11.07 9.96
CA LEU A 133 -8.59 11.84 9.57
C LEU A 133 -8.84 11.72 8.06
N VAL A 134 -7.79 11.92 7.26
CA VAL A 134 -7.86 11.81 5.79
C VAL A 134 -8.38 10.44 5.37
N MET A 135 -7.83 9.35 5.94
CA MET A 135 -8.27 7.98 5.62
C MET A 135 -9.72 7.73 6.03
N LYS A 136 -10.14 8.23 7.20
CA LYS A 136 -11.53 8.09 7.66
C LYS A 136 -12.50 8.78 6.70
N GLN A 137 -12.24 10.03 6.35
CA GLN A 137 -13.06 10.80 5.41
C GLN A 137 -13.10 10.11 4.03
N PHE A 138 -11.94 9.71 3.52
CA PHE A 138 -11.84 8.97 2.27
C PHE A 138 -12.70 7.69 2.27
N CYS A 139 -12.58 6.84 3.31
CA CYS A 139 -13.39 5.64 3.41
C CYS A 139 -14.89 5.95 3.42
N MET A 140 -15.33 6.95 4.18
CA MET A 140 -16.74 7.33 4.25
C MET A 140 -17.29 7.78 2.88
N GLU A 141 -16.52 8.58 2.15
CA GLU A 141 -16.90 9.06 0.82
C GLU A 141 -16.97 7.90 -0.20
N MET A 142 -15.99 6.99 -0.16
CA MET A 142 -15.97 5.83 -1.07
C MET A 142 -17.12 4.86 -0.77
N HIS A 143 -17.43 4.62 0.52
CA HIS A 143 -18.62 3.85 0.89
C HIS A 143 -19.89 4.44 0.29
N LYS A 144 -20.08 5.76 0.42
CA LYS A 144 -21.27 6.43 -0.13
C LYS A 144 -21.29 6.41 -1.66
N LYS A 145 -20.14 6.73 -2.31
CA LYS A 145 -20.05 6.86 -3.77
C LYS A 145 -20.23 5.55 -4.52
N PHE A 146 -19.74 4.45 -3.95
CA PHE A 146 -19.73 3.14 -4.59
C PHE A 146 -20.67 2.13 -3.91
N ALA A 147 -21.49 2.57 -2.96
CA ALA A 147 -22.41 1.74 -2.19
C ALA A 147 -21.76 0.49 -1.56
N LEU A 148 -20.52 0.64 -1.05
CA LEU A 148 -19.73 -0.47 -0.53
C LEU A 148 -20.26 -0.99 0.80
N HIS A 149 -20.13 -2.29 1.04
CA HIS A 149 -20.44 -2.92 2.32
C HIS A 149 -19.44 -2.55 3.41
N SER A 150 -19.91 -2.55 4.66
CA SER A 150 -19.02 -2.34 5.82
C SER A 150 -17.97 -3.43 5.91
N THR A 151 -16.75 -3.05 6.22
CA THR A 151 -15.60 -3.96 6.36
C THR A 151 -15.08 -3.84 7.79
N PRO A 152 -15.23 -4.88 8.64
CA PRO A 152 -14.75 -4.83 10.02
C PRO A 152 -13.23 -4.67 10.10
N ARG A 153 -12.78 -3.68 10.86
CA ARG A 153 -11.34 -3.38 10.98
C ARG A 153 -10.54 -4.49 11.66
N SER A 154 -11.18 -5.25 12.54
CA SER A 154 -10.57 -6.38 13.26
C SER A 154 -10.17 -7.51 12.32
N GLU A 155 -11.04 -7.85 11.36
CA GLU A 155 -10.78 -8.89 10.36
C GLU A 155 -9.61 -8.51 9.47
N VAL A 156 -9.65 -7.32 8.90
CA VAL A 156 -8.59 -6.82 8.00
C VAL A 156 -7.24 -6.68 8.72
N LYS A 157 -7.22 -6.26 9.99
CA LYS A 157 -5.97 -6.17 10.74
C LYS A 157 -5.31 -7.52 10.97
N ARG A 158 -6.08 -8.56 11.25
CA ARG A 158 -5.57 -9.90 11.47
C ARG A 158 -4.92 -10.44 10.20
N ASP A 159 -5.58 -10.27 9.07
CA ASP A 159 -5.16 -10.86 7.79
C ASP A 159 -3.96 -10.13 7.17
N PHE A 160 -3.84 -8.81 7.34
CA PHE A 160 -2.87 -8.00 6.60
C PHE A 160 -1.75 -7.36 7.41
N LEU A 161 -1.87 -7.23 8.74
CA LEU A 161 -0.83 -6.60 9.56
C LEU A 161 0.01 -7.60 10.38
N GLN A 162 -0.47 -8.82 10.59
CA GLN A 162 0.28 -9.85 11.33
C GLN A 162 1.53 -10.37 10.58
N PRO A 163 1.47 -10.69 9.29
CA PRO A 163 2.64 -11.16 8.55
C PRO A 163 3.83 -10.21 8.59
N MET A 164 3.56 -8.91 8.81
CA MET A 164 4.60 -7.87 8.86
C MET A 164 5.25 -7.69 10.23
N LYS A 165 4.66 -8.25 11.30
CA LYS A 165 5.21 -8.14 12.66
C LYS A 165 6.31 -9.15 12.95
N ASN A 166 6.19 -10.30 12.34
CA ASN A 166 7.06 -11.43 12.63
C ASN A 166 8.18 -11.52 11.64
N GLY A 167 9.10 -10.67 11.45
CA GLY A 167 10.28 -10.75 10.56
C GLY A 167 10.79 -12.16 10.15
N ASN A 168 10.07 -13.20 10.50
CA ASN A 168 10.24 -14.60 10.13
C ASN A 168 9.44 -14.87 8.85
N MET A 169 10.10 -14.69 7.73
CA MET A 169 9.75 -15.42 6.53
C MET A 169 10.46 -16.77 6.68
N ALA A 170 9.69 -17.82 6.94
CA ALA A 170 10.16 -19.18 6.73
C ALA A 170 10.64 -19.37 5.28
N PRO A 171 11.60 -20.26 5.05
CA PRO A 171 12.30 -20.44 3.80
C PRO A 171 11.40 -20.72 2.61
#